data_fa8171014d8172c96c4546a95ada5120
#
_entry.id   fa8171014d8172c96c4546a95ada5120
#
_cell.length_a   1.000
_cell.length_b   1.000
_cell.length_c   1.000
_cell.angle_alpha   90.00
_cell.angle_beta   90.00
_cell.angle_gamma   90.00
#
_symmetry.space_group_name_H-M   'P 1'
#
loop_
_entity.id
_entity.type
_entity.pdbx_description
1 polymer ?
#
loop_
_entity_poly.entity_id
_entity_poly.type
_entity_poly.pdbx_seq_one_letter_code
_entity_poly.pdbx_strand_id
1 'polypeptide(L)'
;VQADYVIVGAGSAGCVLANRLTEDPGTRVILIEAGGRDLNPLIHIPAGYMKLLDHPTLTWGYKTAPDDGVNGRSINYPRGKVLGGSSSINGMIYIRGQPEDFDHWSQLGNRGWSWDDVLPYFKKAENWAGKADDVHGKGGPLFTSPGADRPLLCQAAIEAGQQIGLEYREDLNDLPTGLGDHIGWVQQTRGGRFRASAARSYLRPAMKRPNLQVIANAMVHRVLFDGTHATGVEFSRGGSVDRADAAGEVILSAGAIGSPHILQLSGVGDPDHLERVGIPLHHALKGVGKNFQDHFLARLSCDVEGAPSLNQKSRGLGLVQEVMRYVFSGKGILTYAASLVAASVKVLEESATPDIQVLFANASYAPGATRVLDHVPGMTAGMWQMRPLSQGYVEARSPRPEDQPAINPRYLADERDRRAAIGGLRFIRKLFAAPALAKYVVRETPASAHLQTDDEFLEYARQTGSTVFHAACSCRMGPDPMSVVDDRLRVHGLQGLRVIDASVMPAVTSTNTNAPTIMIAEKGAAMVRQAARSMGTARSPAESP
;
A
#
# COMPACT_ATOMS: atom_id res chain seq x y z
N VAL A 1 13.28 -27.48 -6.83
CA VAL A 1 11.93 -27.53 -7.49
C VAL A 1 11.95 -26.65 -8.72
N GLN A 2 11.11 -26.98 -9.74
CA GLN A 2 11.11 -26.28 -11.03
C GLN A 2 9.70 -25.93 -11.50
N ALA A 3 9.54 -24.73 -12.09
CA ALA A 3 8.29 -24.25 -12.68
C ALA A 3 8.58 -23.34 -13.90
N ASP A 4 7.53 -22.91 -14.60
CA ASP A 4 7.66 -21.91 -15.67
C ASP A 4 7.92 -20.53 -15.04
N TYR A 5 7.25 -20.22 -13.94
CA TYR A 5 7.43 -18.97 -13.20
C TYR A 5 7.68 -19.20 -11.72
N VAL A 6 8.68 -18.48 -11.18
CA VAL A 6 8.93 -18.39 -9.74
C VAL A 6 8.57 -16.99 -9.26
N ILE A 7 7.53 -16.86 -8.42
CA ILE A 7 7.06 -15.60 -7.84
C ILE A 7 7.58 -15.49 -6.41
N VAL A 8 8.25 -14.40 -6.09
CA VAL A 8 8.80 -14.13 -4.77
C VAL A 8 7.94 -13.10 -4.02
N GLY A 9 7.33 -13.53 -2.92
CA GLY A 9 6.42 -12.75 -2.10
C GLY A 9 4.95 -13.00 -2.43
N ALA A 10 4.19 -13.54 -1.47
CA ALA A 10 2.75 -13.74 -1.57
C ALA A 10 1.96 -12.54 -1.00
N GLY A 11 2.41 -11.33 -1.27
CA GLY A 11 1.75 -10.07 -0.94
C GLY A 11 0.58 -9.75 -1.87
N SER A 12 0.17 -8.47 -1.89
CA SER A 12 -0.93 -7.98 -2.73
C SER A 12 -0.73 -8.35 -4.21
N ALA A 13 0.47 -8.11 -4.76
CA ALA A 13 0.78 -8.41 -6.15
C ALA A 13 1.00 -9.90 -6.41
N GLY A 14 1.81 -10.58 -5.59
CA GLY A 14 2.13 -12.00 -5.83
C GLY A 14 0.91 -12.92 -5.77
N CYS A 15 -0.08 -12.61 -4.93
CA CYS A 15 -1.34 -13.35 -4.90
C CYS A 15 -2.13 -13.20 -6.21
N VAL A 16 -2.13 -12.00 -6.81
CA VAL A 16 -2.76 -11.74 -8.11
C VAL A 16 -2.05 -12.53 -9.21
N LEU A 17 -0.71 -12.39 -9.27
CA LEU A 17 0.11 -13.08 -10.26
C LEU A 17 -0.06 -14.59 -10.21
N ALA A 18 0.03 -15.19 -9.01
CA ALA A 18 -0.18 -16.62 -8.83
C ALA A 18 -1.56 -17.07 -9.32
N ASN A 19 -2.61 -16.29 -9.04
CA ASN A 19 -3.95 -16.58 -9.54
C ASN A 19 -4.01 -16.49 -11.06
N ARG A 20 -3.56 -15.38 -11.65
CA ARG A 20 -3.72 -15.11 -13.08
C ARG A 20 -2.86 -15.98 -13.99
N LEU A 21 -1.63 -16.28 -13.57
CA LEU A 21 -0.73 -17.13 -14.37
C LEU A 21 -1.17 -18.59 -14.36
N THR A 22 -1.75 -19.06 -13.26
CA THR A 22 -2.24 -20.46 -13.17
C THR A 22 -3.66 -20.66 -13.70
N GLU A 23 -4.31 -19.64 -14.28
CA GLU A 23 -5.55 -19.81 -15.06
C GLU A 23 -5.35 -20.73 -16.27
N ASP A 24 -4.15 -20.72 -16.84
CA ASP A 24 -3.71 -21.69 -17.84
C ASP A 24 -3.17 -22.94 -17.15
N PRO A 25 -3.83 -24.12 -17.30
CA PRO A 25 -3.40 -25.36 -16.67
C PRO A 25 -2.01 -25.85 -17.12
N GLY A 26 -1.55 -25.40 -18.30
CA GLY A 26 -0.22 -25.71 -18.83
C GLY A 26 0.91 -24.92 -18.19
N THR A 27 0.58 -23.84 -17.48
CA THR A 27 1.57 -22.96 -16.83
C THR A 27 1.77 -23.35 -15.38
N ARG A 28 2.97 -23.78 -15.00
CA ARG A 28 3.35 -24.13 -13.62
C ARG A 28 3.95 -22.94 -12.90
N VAL A 29 3.47 -22.66 -11.69
CA VAL A 29 3.92 -21.54 -10.85
C VAL A 29 4.34 -22.00 -9.48
N ILE A 30 5.51 -21.54 -9.03
CA ILE A 30 5.94 -21.61 -7.61
C ILE A 30 5.81 -20.21 -7.02
N LEU A 31 5.08 -20.09 -5.90
CA LEU A 31 4.96 -18.87 -5.11
C LEU A 31 5.65 -19.07 -3.77
N ILE A 32 6.66 -18.24 -3.45
CA ILE A 32 7.47 -18.34 -2.24
C ILE A 32 7.13 -17.17 -1.31
N GLU A 33 6.83 -17.44 -0.03
CA GLU A 33 6.50 -16.44 0.98
C GLU A 33 7.31 -16.66 2.27
N ALA A 34 7.90 -15.59 2.77
CA ALA A 34 8.68 -15.62 4.00
C ALA A 34 7.81 -15.86 5.25
N GLY A 35 6.58 -15.38 5.23
CA GLY A 35 5.62 -15.55 6.30
C GLY A 35 4.82 -16.85 6.23
N GLY A 36 4.05 -17.09 7.28
CA GLY A 36 3.15 -18.25 7.38
C GLY A 36 1.79 -18.02 6.69
N ARG A 37 0.88 -18.99 6.92
CA ARG A 37 -0.50 -18.90 6.44
C ARG A 37 -1.30 -17.84 7.21
N ASP A 38 -2.31 -17.28 6.56
CA ASP A 38 -3.23 -16.27 7.09
C ASP A 38 -4.33 -16.88 7.99
N LEU A 39 -3.93 -17.69 8.99
CA LEU A 39 -4.87 -18.42 9.85
C LEU A 39 -5.34 -17.63 11.08
N ASN A 40 -4.64 -16.54 11.44
CA ASN A 40 -5.03 -15.74 12.60
C ASN A 40 -6.42 -15.09 12.35
N PRO A 41 -7.41 -15.31 13.23
CA PRO A 41 -8.78 -14.78 13.04
C PRO A 41 -8.84 -13.25 12.91
N LEU A 42 -7.92 -12.52 13.55
CA LEU A 42 -7.85 -11.05 13.47
C LEU A 42 -7.57 -10.55 12.05
N ILE A 43 -6.92 -11.35 11.21
CA ILE A 43 -6.71 -11.02 9.79
C ILE A 43 -8.06 -10.88 9.06
N HIS A 44 -9.04 -11.70 9.42
CA HIS A 44 -10.33 -11.78 8.72
C HIS A 44 -11.37 -10.80 9.26
N ILE A 45 -11.20 -10.34 10.51
CA ILE A 45 -12.04 -9.31 11.12
C ILE A 45 -11.50 -7.94 10.69
N PRO A 46 -12.30 -7.10 10.01
CA PRO A 46 -11.85 -5.78 9.55
C PRO A 46 -11.09 -4.96 10.59
N ALA A 47 -11.68 -4.66 11.73
CA ALA A 47 -11.04 -3.87 12.79
C ALA A 47 -9.82 -4.54 13.45
N GLY A 48 -9.58 -5.83 13.16
CA GLY A 48 -8.43 -6.58 13.66
C GLY A 48 -7.07 -5.98 13.30
N TYR A 49 -6.99 -5.16 12.22
CA TYR A 49 -5.76 -4.50 11.79
C TYR A 49 -5.06 -3.74 12.92
N MET A 50 -5.81 -3.12 13.83
CA MET A 50 -5.24 -2.38 14.97
C MET A 50 -4.34 -3.24 15.87
N LYS A 51 -4.60 -4.54 15.95
CA LYS A 51 -3.79 -5.51 16.73
C LYS A 51 -2.74 -6.22 15.88
N LEU A 52 -2.89 -6.20 14.56
CA LEU A 52 -1.99 -6.90 13.64
C LEU A 52 -0.73 -6.09 13.31
N LEU A 53 -0.83 -4.77 13.29
CA LEU A 53 0.27 -3.91 12.85
C LEU A 53 1.53 -4.00 13.73
N ASP A 54 1.41 -4.39 15.00
CA ASP A 54 2.53 -4.65 15.90
C ASP A 54 2.70 -6.14 16.24
N HIS A 55 2.05 -7.03 15.47
CA HIS A 55 2.09 -8.47 15.74
C HIS A 55 3.48 -9.05 15.43
N PRO A 56 4.16 -9.69 16.38
CA PRO A 56 5.58 -10.03 16.27
C PRO A 56 5.91 -11.04 15.16
N THR A 57 4.97 -11.89 14.76
CA THR A 57 5.21 -12.93 13.75
C THR A 57 4.49 -12.67 12.43
N LEU A 58 3.47 -11.80 12.40
CA LEU A 58 2.72 -11.47 11.18
C LEU A 58 3.24 -10.22 10.47
N THR A 59 4.25 -9.57 11.06
CA THR A 59 4.94 -8.42 10.48
C THR A 59 6.44 -8.63 10.44
N TRP A 60 7.12 -7.88 9.57
CA TRP A 60 8.58 -7.86 9.48
C TRP A 60 9.25 -7.12 10.65
N GLY A 61 8.49 -6.31 11.41
CA GLY A 61 9.04 -5.50 12.48
C GLY A 61 9.98 -4.38 12.01
N TYR A 62 9.87 -3.93 10.76
CA TYR A 62 10.72 -2.87 10.23
C TYR A 62 10.56 -1.55 10.98
N LYS A 63 11.65 -0.78 10.99
CA LYS A 63 11.70 0.62 11.42
C LYS A 63 12.47 1.44 10.40
N THR A 64 12.13 2.72 10.28
CA THR A 64 12.96 3.64 9.50
C THR A 64 14.31 3.87 10.16
N ALA A 65 15.33 4.17 9.37
CA ALA A 65 16.55 4.77 9.90
C ALA A 65 16.21 6.12 10.56
N PRO A 66 16.99 6.56 11.56
CA PRO A 66 16.88 7.91 12.10
C PRO A 66 16.97 8.94 10.97
N ASP A 67 16.12 9.98 11.01
CA ASP A 67 16.04 11.00 9.96
C ASP A 67 15.84 12.39 10.57
N ASP A 68 16.60 13.37 10.08
CA ASP A 68 16.57 14.76 10.59
C ASP A 68 15.21 15.44 10.29
N GLY A 69 14.55 15.07 9.20
CA GLY A 69 13.21 15.58 8.85
C GLY A 69 12.15 15.27 9.90
N VAL A 70 12.41 14.29 10.77
CA VAL A 70 11.54 13.89 11.88
C VAL A 70 12.29 13.87 13.21
N ASN A 71 13.22 14.81 13.42
CA ASN A 71 13.99 15.01 14.66
C ASN A 71 14.80 13.78 15.09
N GLY A 72 15.43 13.09 14.16
CA GLY A 72 16.24 11.90 14.44
C GLY A 72 15.44 10.67 14.86
N ARG A 73 14.10 10.70 14.79
CA ARG A 73 13.26 9.57 15.20
C ARG A 73 13.35 8.42 14.22
N SER A 74 13.25 7.21 14.77
CA SER A 74 13.00 5.98 14.04
C SER A 74 11.52 5.63 14.14
N ILE A 75 10.83 5.51 13.02
CA ILE A 75 9.38 5.27 12.93
C ILE A 75 9.11 3.79 12.66
N ASN A 76 8.19 3.17 13.42
CA ASN A 76 7.75 1.81 13.15
C ASN A 76 7.11 1.71 11.76
N TYR A 77 7.57 0.72 10.98
CA TYR A 77 7.19 0.56 9.58
C TYR A 77 6.61 -0.84 9.29
N PRO A 78 5.41 -1.19 9.83
CA PRO A 78 4.84 -2.51 9.69
C PRO A 78 4.57 -2.89 8.22
N ARG A 79 5.08 -4.05 7.83
CA ARG A 79 4.79 -4.75 6.58
C ARG A 79 4.39 -6.17 6.91
N GLY A 80 3.37 -6.69 6.21
CA GLY A 80 2.89 -8.05 6.45
C GLY A 80 3.94 -9.10 6.08
N LYS A 81 4.16 -10.06 6.99
CA LYS A 81 4.95 -11.29 6.80
C LYS A 81 4.02 -12.49 6.94
N VAL A 82 3.18 -12.68 5.94
CA VAL A 82 2.06 -13.64 5.95
C VAL A 82 1.47 -13.74 4.55
N LEU A 83 0.82 -14.84 4.19
CA LEU A 83 0.06 -14.93 2.95
C LEU A 83 -0.93 -13.75 2.82
N GLY A 84 -0.90 -13.06 1.69
CA GLY A 84 -1.58 -11.80 1.46
C GLY A 84 -0.74 -10.56 1.78
N GLY A 85 0.42 -10.73 2.42
CA GLY A 85 1.32 -9.64 2.78
C GLY A 85 0.60 -8.51 3.53
N SER A 86 0.90 -7.27 3.18
CA SER A 86 0.29 -6.09 3.83
C SER A 86 -1.22 -5.97 3.59
N SER A 87 -1.82 -6.60 2.56
CA SER A 87 -3.27 -6.65 2.40
C SER A 87 -3.99 -7.43 3.51
N SER A 88 -3.27 -8.33 4.19
CA SER A 88 -3.80 -9.10 5.34
C SER A 88 -3.81 -8.30 6.64
N ILE A 89 -3.08 -7.18 6.72
CA ILE A 89 -2.94 -6.38 7.95
C ILE A 89 -3.31 -4.89 7.79
N ASN A 90 -3.62 -4.41 6.57
CA ASN A 90 -3.89 -3.01 6.27
C ASN A 90 -5.24 -2.52 6.84
N GLY A 91 -5.48 -1.20 6.76
CA GLY A 91 -6.72 -0.55 7.17
C GLY A 91 -7.88 -0.67 6.18
N MET A 92 -7.76 -1.45 5.11
CA MET A 92 -8.77 -1.78 4.10
C MET A 92 -9.38 -0.63 3.30
N ILE A 93 -8.83 0.56 3.35
CA ILE A 93 -9.29 1.67 2.52
C ILE A 93 -9.08 1.30 1.04
N TYR A 94 -10.13 1.45 0.22
CA TYR A 94 -10.09 1.24 -1.21
C TYR A 94 -10.35 2.56 -1.93
N ILE A 95 -9.28 3.22 -2.30
CA ILE A 95 -9.26 4.39 -3.18
C ILE A 95 -8.16 4.12 -4.21
N ARG A 96 -8.44 4.36 -5.50
CA ARG A 96 -7.56 3.99 -6.61
C ARG A 96 -6.44 4.99 -6.87
N GLY A 97 -6.63 6.23 -6.45
CA GLY A 97 -5.87 7.39 -6.86
C GLY A 97 -6.66 8.27 -7.82
N GLN A 98 -6.11 9.40 -8.16
CA GLN A 98 -6.71 10.31 -9.15
C GLN A 98 -6.26 9.91 -10.56
N PRO A 99 -7.07 10.16 -11.62
CA PRO A 99 -6.65 9.93 -13.01
C PRO A 99 -5.29 10.54 -13.34
N GLU A 100 -5.03 11.75 -12.82
CA GLU A 100 -3.77 12.49 -12.99
C GLU A 100 -2.52 11.74 -12.50
N ASP A 101 -2.65 10.84 -11.54
CA ASP A 101 -1.52 10.04 -11.05
C ASP A 101 -0.99 9.13 -12.17
N PHE A 102 -1.89 8.48 -12.89
CA PHE A 102 -1.57 7.53 -13.95
C PHE A 102 -1.20 8.23 -15.25
N ASP A 103 -1.87 9.34 -15.57
CA ASP A 103 -1.50 10.18 -16.71
C ASP A 103 -0.09 10.75 -16.53
N HIS A 104 0.26 11.12 -15.29
CA HIS A 104 1.63 11.51 -14.96
C HIS A 104 2.63 10.35 -15.15
N TRP A 105 2.26 9.11 -14.79
CA TRP A 105 3.13 7.95 -15.05
C TRP A 105 3.42 7.78 -16.54
N SER A 106 2.41 7.96 -17.39
CA SER A 106 2.56 7.94 -18.84
C SER A 106 3.46 9.07 -19.35
N GLN A 107 3.29 10.30 -18.82
CA GLN A 107 4.11 11.47 -19.16
C GLN A 107 5.58 11.31 -18.78
N LEU A 108 5.89 10.52 -17.74
CA LEU A 108 7.25 10.14 -17.36
C LEU A 108 7.89 9.11 -18.31
N GLY A 109 7.23 8.79 -19.43
CA GLY A 109 7.73 7.90 -20.48
C GLY A 109 7.26 6.45 -20.37
N ASN A 110 6.34 6.14 -19.46
CA ASN A 110 5.81 4.80 -19.26
C ASN A 110 4.58 4.58 -20.14
N ARG A 111 4.78 4.09 -21.35
CA ARG A 111 3.70 3.87 -22.33
C ARG A 111 2.70 2.81 -21.86
N GLY A 112 1.41 3.10 -22.03
CA GLY A 112 0.35 2.20 -21.62
C GLY A 112 0.04 2.24 -20.12
N TRP A 113 0.44 3.31 -19.40
CA TRP A 113 0.17 3.49 -17.98
C TRP A 113 -0.65 4.75 -17.66
N SER A 114 -1.34 5.34 -18.67
CA SER A 114 -2.33 6.40 -18.46
C SER A 114 -3.57 5.86 -17.73
N TRP A 115 -4.43 6.75 -17.25
CA TRP A 115 -5.68 6.35 -16.61
C TRP A 115 -6.53 5.41 -17.47
N ASP A 116 -6.72 5.73 -18.74
CA ASP A 116 -7.49 4.90 -19.66
C ASP A 116 -6.86 3.51 -19.87
N ASP A 117 -5.53 3.40 -19.81
CA ASP A 117 -4.83 2.14 -19.94
C ASP A 117 -4.95 1.25 -18.69
N VAL A 118 -5.11 1.84 -17.50
CA VAL A 118 -5.10 1.09 -16.24
C VAL A 118 -6.50 0.85 -15.65
N LEU A 119 -7.49 1.70 -15.95
CA LEU A 119 -8.87 1.54 -15.47
C LEU A 119 -9.46 0.15 -15.78
N PRO A 120 -9.25 -0.46 -16.96
CA PRO A 120 -9.74 -1.81 -17.25
C PRO A 120 -9.19 -2.87 -16.27
N TYR A 121 -7.97 -2.69 -15.74
CA TYR A 121 -7.37 -3.62 -14.76
C TYR A 121 -7.91 -3.40 -13.35
N PHE A 122 -8.25 -2.18 -12.96
CA PHE A 122 -8.99 -1.91 -11.73
C PHE A 122 -10.37 -2.60 -11.78
N LYS A 123 -11.10 -2.43 -12.88
CA LYS A 123 -12.41 -3.08 -13.08
C LYS A 123 -12.31 -4.60 -13.11
N LYS A 124 -11.29 -5.15 -13.76
CA LYS A 124 -11.04 -6.60 -13.81
C LYS A 124 -10.75 -7.20 -12.42
N ALA A 125 -10.07 -6.46 -11.57
CA ALA A 125 -9.79 -6.88 -10.20
C ALA A 125 -11.05 -6.90 -9.32
N GLU A 126 -11.95 -5.98 -9.55
CA GLU A 126 -13.02 -5.61 -8.62
C GLU A 126 -14.28 -6.48 -8.74
N ASN A 127 -14.85 -6.79 -7.57
CA ASN A 127 -16.22 -7.27 -7.42
C ASN A 127 -16.98 -6.28 -6.52
N TRP A 128 -17.44 -5.18 -7.14
CA TRP A 128 -18.16 -4.12 -6.46
C TRP A 128 -19.48 -4.62 -5.86
N ALA A 129 -19.81 -4.18 -4.65
CA ALA A 129 -21.07 -4.55 -3.98
C ALA A 129 -22.31 -3.98 -4.67
N GLY A 130 -22.18 -2.85 -5.39
CA GLY A 130 -23.22 -2.24 -6.22
C GLY A 130 -23.32 -2.88 -7.62
N LYS A 131 -23.90 -2.14 -8.56
CA LYS A 131 -23.94 -2.51 -9.98
C LYS A 131 -22.62 -2.14 -10.65
N ALA A 132 -22.23 -2.88 -11.68
CA ALA A 132 -21.16 -2.47 -12.57
C ALA A 132 -21.57 -1.22 -13.36
N ASP A 133 -20.59 -0.34 -13.61
CA ASP A 133 -20.76 0.89 -14.38
C ASP A 133 -19.46 1.22 -15.15
N ASP A 134 -19.30 2.47 -15.59
CA ASP A 134 -18.11 2.90 -16.33
C ASP A 134 -16.85 2.89 -15.47
N VAL A 135 -16.99 2.98 -14.15
CA VAL A 135 -15.89 3.03 -13.20
C VAL A 135 -15.71 1.71 -12.46
N HIS A 136 -16.79 1.07 -12.01
CA HIS A 136 -16.76 -0.13 -11.20
C HIS A 136 -16.85 -1.43 -11.99
N GLY A 137 -16.06 -2.44 -11.53
CA GLY A 137 -16.10 -3.81 -12.03
C GLY A 137 -17.02 -4.72 -11.22
N LYS A 138 -17.46 -5.81 -11.85
CA LYS A 138 -18.23 -6.89 -11.22
C LYS A 138 -17.64 -8.25 -11.61
N GLY A 139 -17.66 -9.19 -10.65
CA GLY A 139 -17.19 -10.56 -10.90
C GLY A 139 -15.67 -10.73 -10.80
N GLY A 140 -14.90 -9.67 -10.53
CA GLY A 140 -13.48 -9.77 -10.20
C GLY A 140 -13.26 -10.44 -8.83
N PRO A 141 -12.04 -10.85 -8.51
CA PRO A 141 -11.76 -11.55 -7.24
C PRO A 141 -11.85 -10.67 -6.00
N LEU A 142 -11.52 -9.37 -6.11
CA LEU A 142 -11.43 -8.44 -5.00
C LEU A 142 -12.78 -7.84 -4.64
N PHE A 143 -13.36 -8.27 -3.53
CA PHE A 143 -14.59 -7.66 -3.04
C PHE A 143 -14.34 -6.25 -2.50
N THR A 144 -15.11 -5.29 -3.02
CA THR A 144 -15.15 -3.90 -2.58
C THR A 144 -16.58 -3.49 -2.21
N SER A 145 -16.71 -2.67 -1.18
CA SER A 145 -18.03 -2.23 -0.71
C SER A 145 -17.95 -0.87 0.00
N PRO A 146 -19.06 -0.12 0.08
CA PRO A 146 -19.14 1.01 0.98
C PRO A 146 -19.06 0.55 2.43
N GLY A 147 -18.82 1.47 3.35
CA GLY A 147 -18.89 1.23 4.79
C GLY A 147 -20.25 0.69 5.21
N ALA A 148 -20.29 -0.23 6.20
CA ALA A 148 -21.53 -0.83 6.67
C ALA A 148 -22.39 0.14 7.50
N ASP A 149 -21.78 1.16 8.09
CA ASP A 149 -22.39 2.12 9.00
C ASP A 149 -22.01 3.56 8.62
N ARG A 150 -22.84 4.48 9.04
CA ARG A 150 -22.69 5.95 8.89
C ARG A 150 -22.67 6.60 10.28
N PRO A 151 -21.57 6.57 11.06
CA PRO A 151 -21.51 7.15 12.40
C PRO A 151 -21.80 8.65 12.40
N LEU A 152 -22.44 9.15 13.46
CA LEU A 152 -22.87 10.55 13.57
C LEU A 152 -21.71 11.54 13.38
N LEU A 153 -20.56 11.33 14.03
CA LEU A 153 -19.39 12.19 13.87
C LEU A 153 -18.83 12.17 12.44
N CYS A 154 -18.93 11.04 11.74
CA CYS A 154 -18.51 10.95 10.33
C CYS A 154 -19.50 11.69 9.39
N GLN A 155 -20.80 11.63 9.66
CA GLN A 155 -21.80 12.44 8.95
C GLN A 155 -21.55 13.93 9.18
N ALA A 156 -21.32 14.31 10.45
CA ALA A 156 -20.98 15.68 10.81
C ALA A 156 -19.68 16.17 10.15
N ALA A 157 -18.68 15.28 9.95
CA ALA A 157 -17.45 15.64 9.25
C ALA A 157 -17.69 15.93 7.76
N ILE A 158 -18.57 15.18 7.10
CA ILE A 158 -18.97 15.44 5.72
C ILE A 158 -19.73 16.77 5.63
N GLU A 159 -20.70 16.98 6.51
CA GLU A 159 -21.47 18.24 6.57
C GLU A 159 -20.53 19.44 6.85
N ALA A 160 -19.59 19.30 7.78
CA ALA A 160 -18.59 20.32 8.07
C ALA A 160 -17.72 20.62 6.84
N GLY A 161 -17.29 19.59 6.10
CA GLY A 161 -16.59 19.77 4.84
C GLY A 161 -17.38 20.58 3.82
N GLN A 162 -18.66 20.26 3.64
CA GLN A 162 -19.56 21.04 2.75
C GLN A 162 -19.72 22.49 3.21
N GLN A 163 -19.85 22.73 4.52
CA GLN A 163 -19.96 24.08 5.10
C GLN A 163 -18.73 24.96 4.85
N ILE A 164 -17.56 24.34 4.67
CA ILE A 164 -16.31 25.07 4.37
C ILE A 164 -15.91 25.02 2.89
N GLY A 165 -16.82 24.51 2.01
CA GLY A 165 -16.72 24.63 0.56
C GLY A 165 -16.29 23.35 -0.17
N LEU A 166 -16.21 22.19 0.48
CA LEU A 166 -15.89 20.93 -0.20
C LEU A 166 -17.10 20.37 -0.92
N GLU A 167 -16.89 19.83 -2.14
CA GLU A 167 -17.93 19.10 -2.86
C GLU A 167 -18.12 17.70 -2.25
N TYR A 168 -19.38 17.34 -1.95
CA TYR A 168 -19.68 15.97 -1.53
C TYR A 168 -19.63 15.01 -2.70
N ARG A 169 -18.92 13.91 -2.54
CA ARG A 169 -18.89 12.78 -3.47
C ARG A 169 -19.32 11.50 -2.77
N GLU A 170 -20.35 10.84 -3.29
CA GLU A 170 -20.79 9.55 -2.77
C GLU A 170 -19.76 8.47 -3.05
N ASP A 171 -19.03 8.58 -4.16
CA ASP A 171 -17.99 7.65 -4.60
C ASP A 171 -16.65 8.37 -4.80
N LEU A 172 -15.64 7.96 -4.02
CA LEU A 172 -14.26 8.49 -4.11
C LEU A 172 -13.40 7.76 -5.16
N ASN A 173 -13.97 6.86 -5.93
CA ASN A 173 -13.31 6.21 -7.07
C ASN A 173 -13.92 6.63 -8.42
N ASP A 174 -15.02 7.38 -8.38
CA ASP A 174 -15.64 8.01 -9.55
C ASP A 174 -15.34 9.52 -9.54
N LEU A 175 -14.08 9.85 -9.82
CA LEU A 175 -13.58 11.22 -9.81
C LEU A 175 -13.23 11.67 -11.23
N PRO A 176 -13.87 12.74 -11.74
CA PRO A 176 -13.46 13.32 -13.01
C PRO A 176 -12.09 13.98 -12.89
N THR A 177 -11.34 14.01 -13.98
CA THR A 177 -10.06 14.73 -14.09
C THR A 177 -10.24 16.21 -13.74
N GLY A 178 -9.31 16.77 -12.95
CA GLY A 178 -9.35 18.17 -12.54
C GLY A 178 -10.40 18.49 -11.46
N LEU A 179 -10.96 17.49 -10.79
CA LEU A 179 -11.87 17.72 -9.68
C LEU A 179 -11.20 18.55 -8.58
N GLY A 180 -11.92 19.57 -8.07
CA GLY A 180 -11.51 20.41 -6.95
C GLY A 180 -11.61 19.70 -5.59
N ASP A 181 -11.66 20.51 -4.54
CA ASP A 181 -11.75 20.02 -3.16
C ASP A 181 -13.04 19.23 -2.92
N HIS A 182 -12.90 18.02 -2.39
CA HIS A 182 -14.04 17.12 -2.20
C HIS A 182 -13.92 16.30 -0.92
N ILE A 183 -15.06 15.77 -0.46
CA ILE A 183 -15.18 14.92 0.72
C ILE A 183 -16.23 13.83 0.47
N GLY A 184 -15.98 12.63 0.99
CA GLY A 184 -16.93 11.52 0.81
C GLY A 184 -16.66 10.33 1.71
N TRP A 185 -17.50 9.30 1.54
CA TRP A 185 -17.37 8.05 2.26
C TRP A 185 -16.33 7.14 1.61
N VAL A 186 -15.48 6.57 2.44
CA VAL A 186 -14.43 5.64 2.01
C VAL A 186 -15.03 4.29 1.66
N GLN A 187 -14.64 3.75 0.52
CA GLN A 187 -14.89 2.37 0.13
C GLN A 187 -13.84 1.44 0.75
N GLN A 188 -14.20 0.17 0.91
CA GLN A 188 -13.41 -0.80 1.67
C GLN A 188 -13.19 -2.08 0.88
N THR A 189 -12.00 -2.68 0.99
CA THR A 189 -11.74 -4.06 0.55
C THR A 189 -12.38 -5.04 1.53
N ARG A 190 -13.70 -5.22 1.39
CA ARG A 190 -14.53 -6.01 2.31
C ARG A 190 -15.63 -6.74 1.56
N GLY A 191 -15.74 -8.06 1.81
CA GLY A 191 -16.83 -8.92 1.34
C GLY A 191 -17.70 -9.39 2.52
N GLY A 192 -18.92 -8.89 2.60
CA GLY A 192 -19.80 -9.16 3.73
C GLY A 192 -19.19 -8.64 5.04
N ARG A 193 -18.99 -9.50 6.04
CA ARG A 193 -18.36 -9.15 7.31
C ARG A 193 -16.84 -9.27 7.33
N PHE A 194 -16.21 -9.77 6.27
CA PHE A 194 -14.82 -10.16 6.28
C PHE A 194 -13.94 -9.24 5.42
N ARG A 195 -12.68 -9.07 5.84
CA ARG A 195 -11.62 -8.50 5.01
C ARG A 195 -11.49 -9.27 3.69
N ALA A 196 -11.35 -8.56 2.57
CA ALA A 196 -10.97 -9.08 1.28
C ALA A 196 -9.46 -8.87 1.05
N SER A 197 -8.61 -9.60 1.78
CA SER A 197 -7.17 -9.61 1.51
C SER A 197 -6.87 -10.27 0.16
N ALA A 198 -5.71 -9.96 -0.44
CA ALA A 198 -5.27 -10.61 -1.68
C ALA A 198 -5.16 -12.14 -1.52
N ALA A 199 -4.75 -12.63 -0.34
CA ALA A 199 -4.76 -14.06 -0.06
C ALA A 199 -6.17 -14.66 -0.15
N ARG A 200 -7.16 -14.02 0.48
CA ARG A 200 -8.56 -14.50 0.47
C ARG A 200 -9.18 -14.39 -0.92
N SER A 201 -8.92 -13.27 -1.61
CA SER A 201 -9.56 -12.91 -2.88
C SER A 201 -8.96 -13.67 -4.07
N TYR A 202 -7.65 -13.79 -4.12
CA TYR A 202 -6.92 -14.35 -5.27
C TYR A 202 -6.27 -15.70 -4.96
N LEU A 203 -5.46 -15.78 -3.88
CA LEU A 203 -4.60 -16.93 -3.66
C LEU A 203 -5.37 -18.18 -3.24
N ARG A 204 -6.28 -18.08 -2.27
CA ARG A 204 -7.04 -19.25 -1.78
C ARG A 204 -7.81 -19.99 -2.87
N PRO A 205 -8.52 -19.32 -3.80
CA PRO A 205 -9.12 -20.01 -4.95
C PRO A 205 -8.08 -20.70 -5.84
N ALA A 206 -6.93 -20.05 -6.11
CA ALA A 206 -5.87 -20.58 -6.97
C ALA A 206 -5.14 -21.77 -6.35
N MET A 207 -5.00 -21.84 -5.01
CA MET A 207 -4.36 -22.96 -4.30
C MET A 207 -5.02 -24.32 -4.53
N LYS A 208 -6.22 -24.35 -5.12
CA LYS A 208 -6.91 -25.59 -5.51
C LYS A 208 -6.42 -26.13 -6.85
N ARG A 209 -5.65 -25.36 -7.59
CA ARG A 209 -5.13 -25.73 -8.92
C ARG A 209 -3.85 -26.55 -8.78
N PRO A 210 -3.71 -27.66 -9.52
CA PRO A 210 -2.54 -28.55 -9.40
C PRO A 210 -1.24 -27.92 -9.93
N ASN A 211 -1.35 -26.88 -10.76
CA ASN A 211 -0.23 -26.17 -11.37
C ASN A 211 0.27 -24.98 -10.51
N LEU A 212 -0.23 -24.79 -9.27
CA LEU A 212 0.28 -23.84 -8.31
C LEU A 212 0.88 -24.53 -7.09
N GLN A 213 2.18 -24.29 -6.86
CA GLN A 213 2.86 -24.67 -5.62
C GLN A 213 3.11 -23.44 -4.75
N VAL A 214 2.60 -23.40 -3.52
CA VAL A 214 2.85 -22.34 -2.54
C VAL A 214 3.80 -22.84 -1.46
N ILE A 215 4.94 -22.17 -1.30
CA ILE A 215 5.97 -22.47 -0.30
C ILE A 215 5.97 -21.32 0.71
N ALA A 216 5.31 -21.52 1.84
CA ALA A 216 5.26 -20.56 2.94
C ALA A 216 6.36 -20.85 3.99
N ASN A 217 6.66 -19.88 4.85
CA ASN A 217 7.78 -19.88 5.80
C ASN A 217 9.13 -20.13 5.10
N ALA A 218 9.32 -19.51 3.94
CA ALA A 218 10.50 -19.67 3.10
C ALA A 218 11.07 -18.28 2.74
N MET A 219 12.26 -17.99 3.24
CA MET A 219 12.96 -16.72 3.04
C MET A 219 13.81 -16.80 1.78
N VAL A 220 13.47 -16.01 0.76
CA VAL A 220 14.31 -15.89 -0.44
C VAL A 220 15.53 -15.05 -0.10
N HIS A 221 16.70 -15.55 -0.46
CA HIS A 221 18.00 -14.92 -0.23
C HIS A 221 18.41 -14.06 -1.42
N ARG A 222 18.35 -14.63 -2.62
CA ARG A 222 18.81 -13.97 -3.87
C ARG A 222 18.22 -14.62 -5.12
N VAL A 223 18.26 -13.89 -6.20
CA VAL A 223 18.05 -14.41 -7.56
C VAL A 223 19.33 -15.08 -8.04
N LEU A 224 19.19 -16.17 -8.78
CA LEU A 224 20.29 -16.92 -9.38
C LEU A 224 20.35 -16.59 -10.88
N PHE A 225 21.57 -16.41 -11.39
CA PHE A 225 21.80 -15.99 -12.77
C PHE A 225 22.72 -16.97 -13.51
N ASP A 226 22.50 -17.09 -14.82
CA ASP A 226 23.46 -17.58 -15.81
C ASP A 226 23.75 -16.41 -16.78
N GLY A 227 24.94 -15.82 -16.67
CA GLY A 227 25.24 -14.54 -17.31
C GLY A 227 24.23 -13.46 -16.91
N THR A 228 23.48 -12.92 -17.86
CA THR A 228 22.43 -11.92 -17.61
C THR A 228 21.03 -12.51 -17.42
N HIS A 229 20.88 -13.84 -17.53
CA HIS A 229 19.59 -14.51 -17.46
C HIS A 229 19.30 -15.02 -16.05
N ALA A 230 18.15 -14.63 -15.48
CA ALA A 230 17.67 -15.13 -14.19
C ALA A 230 17.14 -16.56 -14.37
N THR A 231 17.72 -17.51 -13.62
CA THR A 231 17.41 -18.95 -13.73
C THR A 231 16.58 -19.49 -12.57
N GLY A 232 16.43 -18.72 -11.49
CA GLY A 232 15.70 -19.15 -10.29
C GLY A 232 16.05 -18.32 -9.08
N VAL A 233 15.72 -18.85 -7.91
CA VAL A 233 16.01 -18.20 -6.62
C VAL A 233 16.57 -19.21 -5.62
N GLU A 234 17.42 -18.73 -4.71
CA GLU A 234 17.87 -19.43 -3.53
C GLU A 234 17.02 -18.98 -2.34
N PHE A 235 16.55 -19.92 -1.52
CA PHE A 235 15.74 -19.61 -0.35
C PHE A 235 16.03 -20.58 0.80
N SER A 236 15.77 -20.15 2.03
CA SER A 236 15.83 -21.02 3.21
C SER A 236 14.45 -21.36 3.74
N ARG A 237 14.30 -22.61 4.23
CA ARG A 237 13.08 -23.09 4.86
C ARG A 237 13.42 -24.14 5.94
N GLY A 238 12.96 -23.93 7.17
CA GLY A 238 13.18 -24.91 8.25
C GLY A 238 14.67 -25.19 8.55
N GLY A 239 15.55 -24.23 8.30
CA GLY A 239 17.01 -24.36 8.51
C GLY A 239 17.77 -24.92 7.30
N SER A 240 17.11 -25.38 6.24
CA SER A 240 17.73 -25.83 5.01
C SER A 240 17.71 -24.73 3.95
N VAL A 241 18.75 -24.70 3.10
CA VAL A 241 18.81 -23.84 1.91
C VAL A 241 18.45 -24.70 0.70
N ASP A 242 17.48 -24.19 -0.07
CA ASP A 242 16.92 -24.85 -1.25
C ASP A 242 16.96 -23.92 -2.46
N ARG A 243 16.64 -24.46 -3.65
CA ARG A 243 16.56 -23.72 -4.91
C ARG A 243 15.21 -23.95 -5.61
N ALA A 244 14.66 -22.88 -6.18
CA ALA A 244 13.53 -22.95 -7.10
C ALA A 244 13.96 -22.41 -8.46
N ASP A 245 13.87 -23.25 -9.51
CA ASP A 245 14.28 -22.94 -10.87
C ASP A 245 13.09 -22.46 -11.70
N ALA A 246 13.28 -21.39 -12.46
CA ALA A 246 12.31 -20.83 -13.39
C ALA A 246 12.75 -21.14 -14.83
N ALA A 247 11.92 -21.85 -15.58
CA ALA A 247 12.16 -22.10 -17.00
C ALA A 247 11.80 -20.88 -17.87
N GLY A 248 10.92 -20.00 -17.38
CA GLY A 248 10.51 -18.76 -18.03
C GLY A 248 11.07 -17.55 -17.32
N GLU A 249 10.40 -17.09 -16.26
CA GLU A 249 10.81 -15.86 -15.57
C GLU A 249 10.76 -16.01 -14.03
N VAL A 250 11.66 -15.29 -13.35
CA VAL A 250 11.56 -14.95 -11.92
C VAL A 250 10.84 -13.62 -11.80
N ILE A 251 9.83 -13.55 -10.92
CA ILE A 251 9.03 -12.34 -10.69
C ILE A 251 9.13 -11.93 -9.22
N LEU A 252 9.81 -10.82 -8.95
CA LEU A 252 9.87 -10.24 -7.61
C LEU A 252 8.58 -9.49 -7.31
N SER A 253 7.90 -9.86 -6.23
CA SER A 253 6.66 -9.26 -5.71
C SER A 253 6.73 -9.12 -4.18
N ALA A 254 7.94 -8.89 -3.67
CA ALA A 254 8.23 -8.79 -2.23
C ALA A 254 7.92 -7.40 -1.64
N GLY A 255 7.32 -6.50 -2.43
CA GLY A 255 6.94 -5.15 -2.05
C GLY A 255 8.10 -4.17 -2.07
N ALA A 256 7.78 -2.88 -1.85
CA ALA A 256 8.71 -1.76 -1.99
C ALA A 256 9.93 -1.79 -1.03
N ILE A 257 9.98 -2.72 -0.09
CA ILE A 257 11.15 -2.94 0.76
C ILE A 257 11.85 -4.24 0.37
N GLY A 258 11.11 -5.34 0.19
CA GLY A 258 11.70 -6.64 -0.08
C GLY A 258 12.29 -6.77 -1.48
N SER A 259 11.61 -6.26 -2.52
CA SER A 259 12.06 -6.40 -3.91
C SER A 259 13.41 -5.72 -4.19
N PRO A 260 13.64 -4.44 -3.82
CA PRO A 260 14.96 -3.84 -3.97
C PRO A 260 16.01 -4.50 -3.08
N HIS A 261 15.66 -4.97 -1.89
CA HIS A 261 16.59 -5.67 -1.00
C HIS A 261 17.08 -6.98 -1.63
N ILE A 262 16.17 -7.79 -2.20
CA ILE A 262 16.53 -9.04 -2.89
C ILE A 262 17.38 -8.76 -4.13
N LEU A 263 17.09 -7.71 -4.92
CA LEU A 263 17.95 -7.31 -6.05
C LEU A 263 19.36 -6.99 -5.57
N GLN A 264 19.52 -6.18 -4.52
CA GLN A 264 20.83 -5.84 -3.94
C GLN A 264 21.57 -7.08 -3.44
N LEU A 265 20.91 -7.95 -2.68
CA LEU A 265 21.49 -9.23 -2.22
C LEU A 265 21.90 -10.16 -3.37
N SER A 266 21.31 -9.97 -4.56
CA SER A 266 21.65 -10.67 -5.79
C SER A 266 22.80 -10.01 -6.58
N GLY A 267 23.41 -8.95 -6.03
CA GLY A 267 24.45 -8.17 -6.70
C GLY A 267 23.93 -7.21 -7.77
N VAL A 268 22.63 -6.91 -7.77
CA VAL A 268 21.99 -5.97 -8.71
C VAL A 268 21.71 -4.65 -8.00
N GLY A 269 22.44 -3.60 -8.29
CA GLY A 269 22.31 -2.33 -7.57
C GLY A 269 23.37 -1.30 -7.90
N ASP A 270 23.50 -0.32 -7.01
CA ASP A 270 24.53 0.70 -7.06
C ASP A 270 25.90 0.08 -6.70
N PRO A 271 26.89 0.07 -7.62
CA PRO A 271 28.20 -0.55 -7.39
C PRO A 271 28.89 -0.08 -6.11
N ASP A 272 28.91 1.23 -5.88
CA ASP A 272 29.60 1.82 -4.73
C ASP A 272 28.92 1.44 -3.40
N HIS A 273 27.61 1.27 -3.42
CA HIS A 273 26.87 0.80 -2.23
C HIS A 273 27.13 -0.70 -1.99
N LEU A 274 27.03 -1.53 -3.02
CA LEU A 274 27.20 -2.98 -2.89
C LEU A 274 28.62 -3.31 -2.39
N GLU A 275 29.65 -2.64 -2.91
CA GLU A 275 31.03 -2.79 -2.46
C GLU A 275 31.17 -2.46 -0.96
N ARG A 276 30.61 -1.32 -0.50
CA ARG A 276 30.66 -0.90 0.91
C ARG A 276 30.06 -1.92 1.87
N VAL A 277 29.01 -2.62 1.44
CA VAL A 277 28.34 -3.62 2.29
C VAL A 277 28.80 -5.06 2.05
N GLY A 278 29.84 -5.24 1.20
CA GLY A 278 30.46 -6.54 0.93
C GLY A 278 29.62 -7.47 0.07
N ILE A 279 28.76 -6.94 -0.79
CA ILE A 279 27.98 -7.72 -1.77
C ILE A 279 28.68 -7.66 -3.13
N PRO A 280 29.08 -8.81 -3.72
CA PRO A 280 29.69 -8.84 -5.05
C PRO A 280 28.74 -8.28 -6.11
N LEU A 281 29.26 -7.37 -6.95
CA LEU A 281 28.50 -6.79 -8.05
C LEU A 281 28.27 -7.86 -9.15
N HIS A 282 27.00 -8.05 -9.53
CA HIS A 282 26.60 -8.83 -10.69
C HIS A 282 26.17 -7.92 -11.86
N HIS A 283 25.33 -6.92 -11.58
CA HIS A 283 24.83 -5.99 -12.59
C HIS A 283 24.65 -4.59 -12.00
N ALA A 284 25.28 -3.60 -12.63
CA ALA A 284 25.18 -2.21 -12.18
C ALA A 284 23.82 -1.61 -12.55
N LEU A 285 23.02 -1.27 -11.55
CA LEU A 285 21.69 -0.67 -11.72
C LEU A 285 21.42 0.31 -10.56
N LYS A 286 21.92 1.55 -10.69
CA LYS A 286 22.00 2.54 -9.60
C LYS A 286 20.67 2.89 -8.95
N GLY A 287 19.55 2.74 -9.68
CA GLY A 287 18.23 3.08 -9.19
C GLY A 287 17.63 2.10 -8.18
N VAL A 288 18.21 0.90 -8.02
CA VAL A 288 17.68 -0.11 -7.08
C VAL A 288 17.73 0.41 -5.66
N GLY A 289 16.56 0.45 -5.02
CA GLY A 289 16.38 0.97 -3.68
C GLY A 289 16.34 2.50 -3.57
N LYS A 290 16.54 3.25 -4.65
CA LYS A 290 16.44 4.72 -4.67
C LYS A 290 15.01 5.17 -4.98
N ASN A 291 14.76 6.48 -4.94
CA ASN A 291 13.44 7.09 -5.16
C ASN A 291 12.33 6.57 -4.24
N PHE A 292 12.67 5.97 -3.11
CA PHE A 292 11.69 5.45 -2.18
C PHE A 292 10.78 6.57 -1.69
N GLN A 293 9.47 6.44 -1.90
CA GLN A 293 8.45 7.40 -1.47
C GLN A 293 7.46 6.75 -0.52
N ASP A 294 6.91 7.58 0.37
CA ASP A 294 5.83 7.22 1.29
C ASP A 294 5.07 8.47 1.70
N HIS A 295 3.83 8.33 2.12
CA HIS A 295 3.03 9.42 2.64
C HIS A 295 3.31 9.63 4.14
N PHE A 296 3.65 10.86 4.50
CA PHE A 296 3.87 11.28 5.89
C PHE A 296 2.56 11.78 6.52
N LEU A 297 2.16 11.14 7.62
CA LEU A 297 0.93 11.47 8.35
C LEU A 297 1.20 12.46 9.47
N ALA A 298 0.52 13.60 9.46
CA ALA A 298 0.32 14.43 10.63
C ALA A 298 -1.17 14.47 11.00
N ARG A 299 -1.52 14.66 12.29
CA ARG A 299 -2.91 14.56 12.76
C ARG A 299 -3.20 15.49 13.92
N LEU A 300 -4.45 15.95 14.01
CA LEU A 300 -5.01 16.63 15.18
C LEU A 300 -6.16 15.81 15.74
N SER A 301 -6.40 15.95 17.04
CA SER A 301 -7.49 15.26 17.74
C SER A 301 -8.24 16.24 18.64
N CYS A 302 -9.54 15.98 18.84
CA CYS A 302 -10.39 16.70 19.78
C CYS A 302 -11.09 15.72 20.71
N ASP A 303 -11.26 16.14 21.98
CA ASP A 303 -12.23 15.55 22.89
C ASP A 303 -13.63 15.94 22.43
N VAL A 304 -14.60 15.02 22.51
CA VAL A 304 -15.98 15.27 22.05
C VAL A 304 -17.01 14.87 23.08
N GLU A 305 -18.15 15.55 23.01
CA GLU A 305 -19.35 15.26 23.80
C GLU A 305 -20.60 15.30 22.91
N GLY A 306 -21.69 14.66 23.34
CA GLY A 306 -22.96 14.65 22.60
C GLY A 306 -23.01 13.72 21.37
N ALA A 307 -21.95 13.03 21.04
CA ALA A 307 -21.91 12.03 19.95
C ALA A 307 -21.08 10.81 20.33
N PRO A 308 -21.55 9.58 20.00
CA PRO A 308 -20.83 8.36 20.33
C PRO A 308 -19.57 8.20 19.46
N SER A 309 -18.43 7.92 20.12
CA SER A 309 -17.15 7.62 19.49
C SER A 309 -16.80 6.13 19.59
N LEU A 310 -15.78 5.70 18.83
CA LEU A 310 -15.21 4.34 18.95
C LEU A 310 -14.61 4.11 20.34
N ASN A 311 -14.09 5.16 20.99
CA ASN A 311 -13.51 5.08 22.34
C ASN A 311 -14.50 4.50 23.35
N GLN A 312 -15.77 4.89 23.26
CA GLN A 312 -16.85 4.38 24.13
C GLN A 312 -17.32 2.97 23.69
N LYS A 313 -17.58 2.79 22.40
CA LYS A 313 -18.14 1.54 21.86
C LYS A 313 -17.18 0.35 21.91
N SER A 314 -15.87 0.59 21.98
CA SER A 314 -14.84 -0.46 22.01
C SER A 314 -14.56 -1.02 23.41
N ARG A 315 -15.34 -0.67 24.43
CA ARG A 315 -15.12 -1.05 25.84
C ARG A 315 -16.38 -1.55 26.53
N GLY A 316 -16.18 -2.36 27.58
CA GLY A 316 -17.25 -2.80 28.47
C GLY A 316 -18.43 -3.44 27.73
N LEU A 317 -19.65 -3.15 28.17
CA LEU A 317 -20.89 -3.64 27.55
C LEU A 317 -21.05 -3.16 26.11
N GLY A 318 -20.54 -1.98 25.77
CA GLY A 318 -20.55 -1.47 24.39
C GLY A 318 -19.83 -2.40 23.42
N LEU A 319 -18.64 -2.91 23.80
CA LEU A 319 -17.91 -3.87 22.99
C LEU A 319 -18.68 -5.18 22.81
N VAL A 320 -19.32 -5.68 23.88
CA VAL A 320 -20.13 -6.92 23.80
C VAL A 320 -21.27 -6.72 22.80
N GLN A 321 -21.98 -5.61 22.85
CA GLN A 321 -23.07 -5.28 21.91
C GLN A 321 -22.55 -5.22 20.46
N GLU A 322 -21.41 -4.58 20.23
CA GLU A 322 -20.81 -4.47 18.89
C GLU A 322 -20.29 -5.83 18.36
N VAL A 323 -19.77 -6.70 19.24
CA VAL A 323 -19.41 -8.08 18.87
C VAL A 323 -20.66 -8.86 18.46
N MET A 324 -21.74 -8.79 19.22
CA MET A 324 -23.02 -9.44 18.87
C MET A 324 -23.57 -8.88 17.54
N ARG A 325 -23.53 -7.58 17.36
CA ARG A 325 -23.93 -6.91 16.11
C ARG A 325 -23.12 -7.41 14.92
N TYR A 326 -21.79 -7.53 15.08
CA TYR A 326 -20.92 -8.09 14.05
C TYR A 326 -21.25 -9.55 13.71
N VAL A 327 -21.42 -10.40 14.75
CA VAL A 327 -21.69 -11.83 14.58
C VAL A 327 -23.04 -12.08 13.89
N PHE A 328 -24.11 -11.37 14.31
CA PHE A 328 -25.47 -11.63 13.80
C PHE A 328 -25.83 -10.84 12.54
N SER A 329 -25.35 -9.60 12.39
CA SER A 329 -25.74 -8.73 11.27
C SER A 329 -24.62 -8.42 10.29
N GLY A 330 -23.34 -8.71 10.62
CA GLY A 330 -22.19 -8.32 9.81
C GLY A 330 -21.98 -6.80 9.76
N LYS A 331 -22.45 -6.06 10.76
CA LYS A 331 -22.37 -4.59 10.91
C LYS A 331 -21.61 -4.22 12.18
N GLY A 332 -21.47 -2.92 12.45
CA GLY A 332 -20.86 -2.40 13.66
C GLY A 332 -19.36 -2.14 13.54
N ILE A 333 -18.76 -1.68 14.64
CA ILE A 333 -17.37 -1.18 14.66
C ILE A 333 -16.32 -2.20 14.23
N LEU A 334 -16.61 -3.49 14.35
CA LEU A 334 -15.69 -4.54 13.91
C LEU A 334 -15.59 -4.64 12.38
N THR A 335 -16.48 -3.98 11.63
CA THR A 335 -16.43 -3.90 10.15
C THR A 335 -15.70 -2.65 9.64
N TYR A 336 -15.22 -1.76 10.52
CA TYR A 336 -14.67 -0.48 10.11
C TYR A 336 -13.26 -0.62 9.53
N ALA A 337 -13.03 0.13 8.45
CA ALA A 337 -11.70 0.45 7.95
C ALA A 337 -10.98 1.42 8.90
N ALA A 338 -9.73 1.75 8.58
CA ALA A 338 -8.94 2.70 9.37
C ALA A 338 -9.57 4.11 9.40
N SER A 339 -10.32 4.46 8.38
CA SER A 339 -11.17 5.66 8.32
C SER A 339 -12.45 5.33 7.55
N LEU A 340 -13.50 6.10 7.79
CA LEU A 340 -14.77 5.99 7.07
C LEU A 340 -15.04 7.19 6.15
N VAL A 341 -14.34 8.30 6.36
CA VAL A 341 -14.47 9.53 5.57
C VAL A 341 -13.10 9.98 5.12
N ALA A 342 -12.99 10.37 3.86
CA ALA A 342 -11.81 10.99 3.30
C ALA A 342 -12.18 12.29 2.56
N ALA A 343 -11.26 13.25 2.61
CA ALA A 343 -11.34 14.47 1.83
C ALA A 343 -10.02 14.65 1.07
N SER A 344 -10.09 15.23 -0.13
CA SER A 344 -8.93 15.69 -0.87
C SER A 344 -9.04 17.21 -1.00
N VAL A 345 -7.99 17.93 -0.63
CA VAL A 345 -8.05 19.39 -0.47
C VAL A 345 -6.79 20.04 -1.00
N LYS A 346 -6.95 21.20 -1.60
CA LYS A 346 -5.84 22.06 -2.03
C LYS A 346 -5.45 22.99 -0.89
N VAL A 347 -4.19 22.91 -0.46
CA VAL A 347 -3.62 23.81 0.57
C VAL A 347 -2.42 24.61 0.06
N LEU A 348 -1.80 24.21 -1.05
CA LEU A 348 -0.71 24.93 -1.69
C LEU A 348 -1.26 25.78 -2.85
N GLU A 349 -0.88 27.05 -2.88
CA GLU A 349 -1.36 27.99 -3.90
C GLU A 349 -1.02 27.56 -5.32
N GLU A 350 0.19 27.01 -5.51
CA GLU A 350 0.72 26.55 -6.80
C GLU A 350 0.14 25.22 -7.29
N SER A 351 -0.62 24.50 -6.48
CA SER A 351 -1.20 23.22 -6.90
C SER A 351 -2.40 23.43 -7.83
N ALA A 352 -2.44 22.69 -8.93
CA ALA A 352 -3.57 22.71 -9.88
C ALA A 352 -4.76 21.92 -9.37
N THR A 353 -4.52 20.84 -8.63
CA THR A 353 -5.51 19.91 -8.08
C THR A 353 -5.29 19.74 -6.57
N PRO A 354 -6.18 19.08 -5.82
CA PRO A 354 -5.96 18.75 -4.41
C PRO A 354 -4.58 18.13 -4.17
N ASP A 355 -3.90 18.59 -3.14
CA ASP A 355 -2.53 18.21 -2.80
C ASP A 355 -2.37 17.54 -1.44
N ILE A 356 -3.40 17.58 -0.58
CA ILE A 356 -3.47 16.78 0.62
C ILE A 356 -4.70 15.88 0.64
N GLN A 357 -4.54 14.69 1.21
CA GLN A 357 -5.66 13.85 1.59
C GLN A 357 -5.84 13.89 3.10
N VAL A 358 -7.08 14.03 3.56
CA VAL A 358 -7.45 14.02 4.97
C VAL A 358 -8.32 12.79 5.25
N LEU A 359 -7.97 12.00 6.26
CA LEU A 359 -8.80 10.92 6.77
C LEU A 359 -9.41 11.34 8.10
N PHE A 360 -10.71 11.08 8.29
CA PHE A 360 -11.43 11.36 9.52
C PHE A 360 -11.83 10.05 10.23
N ALA A 361 -11.47 9.96 11.51
CA ALA A 361 -11.84 8.86 12.39
C ALA A 361 -12.66 9.39 13.58
N ASN A 362 -13.77 8.73 13.87
CA ASN A 362 -14.60 9.00 15.06
C ASN A 362 -14.00 8.38 16.33
N ALA A 363 -12.71 8.59 16.53
CA ALA A 363 -11.91 8.10 17.65
C ALA A 363 -10.77 9.06 17.97
N SER A 364 -10.33 9.10 19.22
CA SER A 364 -9.05 9.66 19.65
C SER A 364 -8.11 8.55 20.14
N TYR A 365 -6.82 8.86 20.14
CA TYR A 365 -5.77 7.92 20.51
C TYR A 365 -5.00 8.43 21.72
N ALA A 366 -4.55 7.52 22.58
CA ALA A 366 -3.77 7.83 23.76
C ALA A 366 -2.49 8.61 23.39
N PRO A 367 -2.05 9.57 24.20
CA PRO A 367 -0.83 10.33 23.97
C PRO A 367 0.38 9.42 23.68
N GLY A 368 1.15 9.75 22.64
CA GLY A 368 2.29 8.97 22.21
C GLY A 368 1.99 7.62 21.52
N ALA A 369 0.70 7.21 21.47
CA ALA A 369 0.28 5.98 20.83
C ALA A 369 -0.43 6.26 19.50
N THR A 370 -0.14 5.46 18.48
CA THR A 370 -0.79 5.58 17.17
C THR A 370 -2.02 4.69 17.02
N ARG A 371 -2.23 3.73 17.94
CA ARG A 371 -3.20 2.63 17.78
C ARG A 371 -3.93 2.23 19.07
N VAL A 372 -3.62 2.87 20.17
CA VAL A 372 -4.32 2.66 21.43
C VAL A 372 -5.38 3.76 21.56
N LEU A 373 -6.64 3.37 21.57
CA LEU A 373 -7.72 4.33 21.74
C LEU A 373 -7.64 4.99 23.12
N ASP A 374 -7.83 6.30 23.18
CA ASP A 374 -7.91 7.06 24.43
C ASP A 374 -9.10 6.59 25.28
N HIS A 375 -9.07 6.92 26.57
CA HIS A 375 -10.20 6.70 27.46
C HIS A 375 -11.30 7.76 27.28
N VAL A 376 -10.92 8.96 26.85
CA VAL A 376 -11.84 10.08 26.58
C VAL A 376 -12.46 9.90 25.19
N PRO A 377 -13.78 10.12 25.06
CA PRO A 377 -14.41 10.16 23.75
C PRO A 377 -13.78 11.24 22.87
N GLY A 378 -13.47 10.90 21.63
CA GLY A 378 -12.80 11.84 20.76
C GLY A 378 -12.98 11.56 19.28
N MET A 379 -12.46 12.47 18.47
CA MET A 379 -12.31 12.36 17.02
C MET A 379 -10.91 12.77 16.62
N THR A 380 -10.44 12.24 15.50
CA THR A 380 -9.12 12.55 14.93
C THR A 380 -9.26 12.78 13.43
N ALA A 381 -8.61 13.81 12.91
CA ALA A 381 -8.34 13.92 11.48
C ALA A 381 -6.83 13.88 11.25
N GLY A 382 -6.42 13.08 10.29
CA GLY A 382 -5.01 12.95 9.87
C GLY A 382 -4.87 13.26 8.40
N MET A 383 -3.77 13.90 8.02
CA MET A 383 -3.51 14.33 6.66
C MET A 383 -2.15 13.87 6.17
N TRP A 384 -2.01 13.73 4.86
CA TRP A 384 -0.73 13.60 4.18
C TRP A 384 -0.72 14.35 2.85
N GLN A 385 0.46 14.75 2.43
CA GLN A 385 0.68 15.30 1.10
C GLN A 385 0.51 14.17 0.07
N MET A 386 -0.37 14.38 -0.92
CA MET A 386 -0.78 13.32 -1.86
C MET A 386 0.33 12.90 -2.82
N ARG A 387 1.20 13.85 -3.22
CA ARG A 387 2.31 13.62 -4.15
C ARG A 387 3.60 14.20 -3.56
N PRO A 388 4.20 13.52 -2.54
CA PRO A 388 5.39 14.02 -1.86
C PRO A 388 6.58 14.10 -2.83
N LEU A 389 7.37 15.16 -2.69
CA LEU A 389 8.62 15.35 -3.42
C LEU A 389 9.82 14.78 -2.67
N SER A 390 9.68 14.55 -1.37
CA SER A 390 10.70 13.89 -0.56
C SER A 390 10.92 12.46 -1.05
N GLN A 391 12.17 12.11 -1.35
CA GLN A 391 12.58 10.81 -1.86
C GLN A 391 13.71 10.27 -1.01
N GLY A 392 13.60 9.02 -0.66
CA GLY A 392 14.55 8.32 0.18
C GLY A 392 15.11 7.05 -0.46
N TYR A 393 15.40 6.06 0.39
CA TYR A 393 16.06 4.84 -0.05
C TYR A 393 15.67 3.61 0.78
N VAL A 394 15.90 2.44 0.18
CA VAL A 394 15.94 1.12 0.82
C VAL A 394 17.28 0.48 0.45
N GLU A 395 18.17 0.26 1.41
CA GLU A 395 19.53 -0.21 1.16
C GLU A 395 19.89 -1.41 2.04
N ALA A 396 20.46 -2.44 1.43
CA ALA A 396 21.05 -3.57 2.16
C ALA A 396 22.14 -3.08 3.12
N ARG A 397 22.23 -3.69 4.30
CA ARG A 397 23.27 -3.36 5.31
C ARG A 397 24.42 -4.37 5.34
N SER A 398 24.21 -5.53 4.76
CA SER A 398 25.19 -6.62 4.70
C SER A 398 24.78 -7.63 3.62
N PRO A 399 25.61 -8.63 3.29
CA PRO A 399 25.23 -9.70 2.37
C PRO A 399 24.30 -10.77 2.98
N ARG A 400 23.92 -10.64 4.26
CA ARG A 400 23.05 -11.61 4.93
C ARG A 400 21.58 -11.28 4.70
N PRO A 401 20.77 -12.20 4.21
CA PRO A 401 19.35 -11.96 3.92
C PRO A 401 18.49 -11.73 5.17
N GLU A 402 18.97 -12.16 6.35
CA GLU A 402 18.29 -11.94 7.64
C GLU A 402 18.43 -10.51 8.16
N ASP A 403 19.47 -9.79 7.75
CA ASP A 403 19.69 -8.42 8.16
C ASP A 403 18.70 -7.49 7.47
N GLN A 404 17.90 -6.78 8.26
CA GLN A 404 16.93 -5.84 7.72
C GLN A 404 17.63 -4.69 6.98
N PRO A 405 17.11 -4.26 5.81
CA PRO A 405 17.67 -3.12 5.08
C PRO A 405 17.52 -1.82 5.86
N ALA A 406 18.35 -0.84 5.54
CA ALA A 406 18.12 0.54 5.94
C ALA A 406 16.94 1.09 5.13
N ILE A 407 15.94 1.63 5.82
CA ILE A 407 14.72 2.20 5.22
C ILE A 407 14.66 3.65 5.64
N ASN A 408 14.77 4.56 4.70
CA ASN A 408 14.65 5.99 4.99
C ASN A 408 13.79 6.69 3.92
N PRO A 409 12.56 7.08 4.22
CA PRO A 409 11.71 7.86 3.30
C PRO A 409 12.15 9.31 3.15
N ARG A 410 13.02 9.83 4.03
CA ARG A 410 13.44 11.23 4.11
C ARG A 410 12.24 12.18 4.23
N TYR A 411 11.34 11.88 5.15
CA TYR A 411 10.13 12.67 5.37
C TYR A 411 10.44 14.15 5.58
N LEU A 412 9.60 15.01 5.00
CA LEU A 412 9.71 16.47 5.12
C LEU A 412 11.08 17.05 4.66
N ALA A 413 11.85 16.30 3.85
CA ALA A 413 13.10 16.81 3.28
C ALA A 413 12.86 17.95 2.29
N ASP A 414 11.78 17.85 1.51
CA ASP A 414 11.37 18.89 0.57
C ASP A 414 10.54 19.99 1.26
N GLU A 415 10.75 21.24 0.82
CA GLU A 415 10.03 22.39 1.37
C GLU A 415 8.53 22.36 1.06
N ARG A 416 8.16 21.90 -0.13
CA ARG A 416 6.77 21.77 -0.52
C ARG A 416 6.02 20.79 0.38
N ASP A 417 6.66 19.67 0.77
CA ASP A 417 6.08 18.69 1.70
C ASP A 417 5.88 19.30 3.10
N ARG A 418 6.82 20.14 3.55
CA ARG A 418 6.68 20.88 4.83
C ARG A 418 5.51 21.86 4.79
N ARG A 419 5.40 22.66 3.72
CA ARG A 419 4.27 23.61 3.56
C ARG A 419 2.93 22.88 3.47
N ALA A 420 2.87 21.76 2.76
CA ALA A 420 1.67 20.92 2.69
C ALA A 420 1.27 20.37 4.06
N ALA A 421 2.23 19.92 4.88
CA ALA A 421 1.97 19.44 6.23
C ALA A 421 1.39 20.56 7.13
N ILE A 422 1.95 21.76 7.09
CA ILE A 422 1.46 22.94 7.82
C ILE A 422 0.04 23.29 7.36
N GLY A 423 -0.16 23.46 6.06
CA GLY A 423 -1.44 23.80 5.45
C GLY A 423 -2.53 22.76 5.78
N GLY A 424 -2.18 21.48 5.76
CA GLY A 424 -3.08 20.38 6.08
C GLY A 424 -3.50 20.37 7.54
N LEU A 425 -2.59 20.63 8.48
CA LEU A 425 -2.94 20.75 9.91
C LEU A 425 -3.84 21.98 10.17
N ARG A 426 -3.57 23.12 9.52
CA ARG A 426 -4.45 24.29 9.57
C ARG A 426 -5.84 24.00 8.98
N PHE A 427 -5.89 23.25 7.88
CA PHE A 427 -7.16 22.80 7.28
C PHE A 427 -7.96 21.91 8.26
N ILE A 428 -7.32 20.96 8.95
CA ILE A 428 -8.00 20.12 9.95
C ILE A 428 -8.64 20.98 11.05
N ARG A 429 -7.96 22.02 11.54
CA ARG A 429 -8.57 22.97 12.50
C ARG A 429 -9.78 23.70 11.93
N LYS A 430 -9.70 24.17 10.68
CA LYS A 430 -10.83 24.78 9.97
C LYS A 430 -12.01 23.81 9.88
N LEU A 431 -11.74 22.52 9.58
CA LEU A 431 -12.78 21.49 9.55
C LEU A 431 -13.43 21.27 10.92
N PHE A 432 -12.65 21.17 11.99
CA PHE A 432 -13.16 21.01 13.35
C PHE A 432 -13.96 22.21 13.86
N ALA A 433 -13.62 23.42 13.39
CA ALA A 433 -14.31 24.67 13.73
C ALA A 433 -15.62 24.89 12.94
N ALA A 434 -15.88 24.09 11.90
CA ALA A 434 -17.13 24.21 11.13
C ALA A 434 -18.34 23.81 11.98
N PRO A 435 -19.50 24.53 11.87
CA PRO A 435 -20.65 24.39 12.79
C PRO A 435 -21.11 22.95 13.00
N ALA A 436 -21.10 22.11 11.96
CA ALA A 436 -21.56 20.73 12.05
C ALA A 436 -20.70 19.87 13.00
N LEU A 437 -19.39 20.11 13.10
CA LEU A 437 -18.48 19.43 14.02
C LEU A 437 -18.28 20.21 15.33
N ALA A 438 -18.18 21.53 15.27
CA ALA A 438 -17.88 22.40 16.43
C ALA A 438 -18.83 22.17 17.62
N LYS A 439 -20.10 21.86 17.37
CA LYS A 439 -21.10 21.55 18.41
C LYS A 439 -20.77 20.31 19.26
N TYR A 440 -19.87 19.44 18.78
CA TYR A 440 -19.41 18.24 19.50
C TYR A 440 -18.04 18.42 20.14
N VAL A 441 -17.27 19.43 19.71
CA VAL A 441 -15.92 19.69 20.22
C VAL A 441 -15.98 20.27 21.63
N VAL A 442 -15.35 19.56 22.57
CA VAL A 442 -15.10 20.07 23.92
C VAL A 442 -13.84 20.92 23.94
N ARG A 443 -12.77 20.35 23.36
CA ARG A 443 -11.46 21.02 23.20
C ARG A 443 -10.58 20.27 22.21
N GLU A 444 -9.65 20.96 21.57
CA GLU A 444 -8.50 20.32 20.92
C GLU A 444 -7.58 19.72 21.99
N THR A 445 -6.94 18.58 21.68
CA THR A 445 -6.06 17.91 22.66
C THR A 445 -4.87 18.80 23.03
N PRO A 446 -4.38 18.75 24.31
CA PRO A 446 -3.31 19.64 24.78
C PRO A 446 -2.02 19.59 23.94
N ALA A 447 -1.77 18.45 23.28
CA ALA A 447 -0.59 18.27 22.42
C ALA A 447 -0.53 19.24 21.23
N SER A 448 -1.67 19.74 20.77
CA SER A 448 -1.75 20.61 19.59
C SER A 448 -2.49 21.93 19.82
N ALA A 449 -3.27 22.06 20.87
CA ALA A 449 -4.12 23.24 21.12
C ALA A 449 -3.34 24.58 21.18
N HIS A 450 -2.08 24.55 21.56
CA HIS A 450 -1.22 25.73 21.69
C HIS A 450 -0.59 26.21 20.37
N LEU A 451 -0.61 25.39 19.30
CA LEU A 451 0.07 25.71 18.04
C LEU A 451 -0.56 26.93 17.35
N GLN A 452 0.26 27.91 16.96
CA GLN A 452 -0.19 29.13 16.29
C GLN A 452 0.62 29.42 15.01
N THR A 453 1.95 29.32 15.09
CA THR A 453 2.86 29.64 14.01
C THR A 453 3.14 28.45 13.10
N ASP A 454 3.64 28.71 11.89
CA ASP A 454 4.02 27.65 10.94
C ASP A 454 5.16 26.79 11.50
N ASP A 455 6.10 27.40 12.21
CA ASP A 455 7.22 26.66 12.84
C ASP A 455 6.71 25.71 13.94
N GLU A 456 5.73 26.11 14.74
CA GLU A 456 5.12 25.25 15.74
C GLU A 456 4.36 24.08 15.11
N PHE A 457 3.60 24.31 14.02
CA PHE A 457 2.95 23.24 13.28
C PHE A 457 3.94 22.27 12.66
N LEU A 458 5.02 22.79 12.06
CA LEU A 458 6.06 21.94 11.47
C LEU A 458 6.78 21.12 12.54
N GLU A 459 7.14 21.74 13.65
CA GLU A 459 7.82 21.05 14.74
C GLU A 459 6.90 19.98 15.37
N TYR A 460 5.61 20.27 15.53
CA TYR A 460 4.61 19.29 15.96
C TYR A 460 4.53 18.10 14.98
N ALA A 461 4.50 18.38 13.68
CA ALA A 461 4.51 17.33 12.66
C ALA A 461 5.79 16.47 12.75
N ARG A 462 6.97 17.08 12.91
CA ARG A 462 8.25 16.39 13.09
C ARG A 462 8.26 15.49 14.32
N GLN A 463 7.71 15.97 15.45
CA GLN A 463 7.69 15.24 16.73
C GLN A 463 6.67 14.10 16.75
N THR A 464 5.49 14.30 16.15
CA THR A 464 4.35 13.38 16.31
C THR A 464 3.99 12.62 15.05
N GLY A 465 4.42 13.09 13.89
CA GLY A 465 4.09 12.51 12.60
C GLY A 465 4.62 11.09 12.42
N SER A 466 4.02 10.37 11.51
CA SER A 466 4.28 8.96 11.26
C SER A 466 4.06 8.61 9.78
N THR A 467 4.22 7.36 9.42
CA THR A 467 3.86 6.81 8.11
C THR A 467 2.38 6.42 8.06
N VAL A 468 1.77 6.45 6.87
CA VAL A 468 0.52 5.73 6.57
C VAL A 468 0.77 4.42 5.82
N PHE A 469 2.04 3.97 5.75
CA PHE A 469 2.46 2.67 5.23
C PHE A 469 2.28 2.52 3.72
N HIS A 470 2.45 3.58 2.93
CA HIS A 470 2.26 3.63 1.48
C HIS A 470 3.58 3.49 0.69
N ALA A 471 4.51 2.70 1.21
CA ALA A 471 5.81 2.40 0.60
C ALA A 471 5.73 2.10 -0.90
N ALA A 472 6.47 2.84 -1.73
CA ALA A 472 6.46 2.74 -3.18
C ALA A 472 7.80 3.20 -3.82
N CYS A 473 7.93 3.05 -5.13
CA CYS A 473 8.92 3.69 -6.01
C CYS A 473 10.39 3.22 -5.92
N SER A 474 10.73 2.26 -5.07
CA SER A 474 12.11 1.81 -4.83
C SER A 474 12.72 0.95 -5.94
N CYS A 475 11.92 0.53 -6.94
CA CYS A 475 12.34 -0.11 -8.19
C CYS A 475 11.58 0.52 -9.36
N ARG A 476 11.51 1.85 -9.41
CA ARG A 476 10.61 2.58 -10.30
C ARG A 476 10.76 2.22 -11.77
N MET A 477 9.66 2.20 -12.49
CA MET A 477 9.67 2.05 -13.94
C MET A 477 10.03 3.37 -14.63
N GLY A 478 10.63 3.28 -15.79
CA GLY A 478 10.98 4.42 -16.62
C GLY A 478 12.04 4.12 -17.66
N PRO A 479 12.30 5.08 -18.57
CA PRO A 479 13.31 4.95 -19.62
C PRO A 479 14.70 5.50 -19.23
N ASP A 480 14.82 6.19 -18.08
CA ASP A 480 16.04 6.89 -17.68
C ASP A 480 17.02 6.00 -16.91
N PRO A 481 18.31 6.38 -16.75
CA PRO A 481 19.33 5.57 -16.10
C PRO A 481 19.10 5.23 -14.63
N MET A 482 18.19 5.95 -13.94
CA MET A 482 17.80 5.66 -12.56
C MET A 482 16.55 4.80 -12.48
N SER A 483 15.98 4.37 -13.59
CA SER A 483 14.87 3.43 -13.64
C SER A 483 15.37 2.01 -13.48
N VAL A 484 14.63 1.20 -12.73
CA VAL A 484 15.00 -0.21 -12.43
C VAL A 484 14.31 -1.15 -13.41
N VAL A 485 13.08 -0.86 -13.81
CA VAL A 485 12.33 -1.64 -14.77
C VAL A 485 11.83 -0.77 -15.92
N ASP A 486 11.59 -1.41 -17.07
CA ASP A 486 10.94 -0.76 -18.20
C ASP A 486 9.40 -0.68 -18.02
N ASP A 487 8.70 -0.10 -19.01
CA ASP A 487 7.24 0.00 -19.04
C ASP A 487 6.51 -1.34 -19.14
N ARG A 488 7.24 -2.43 -19.35
CA ARG A 488 6.76 -3.83 -19.28
C ARG A 488 7.19 -4.54 -18.00
N LEU A 489 7.72 -3.82 -17.02
CA LEU A 489 8.15 -4.30 -15.69
C LEU A 489 9.34 -5.28 -15.74
N ARG A 490 10.12 -5.30 -16.82
CA ARG A 490 11.35 -6.10 -16.95
C ARG A 490 12.52 -5.32 -16.36
N VAL A 491 13.38 -5.99 -15.61
CA VAL A 491 14.57 -5.36 -15.04
C VAL A 491 15.54 -4.99 -16.16
N HIS A 492 15.98 -3.73 -16.21
CA HIS A 492 16.89 -3.24 -17.23
C HIS A 492 18.21 -4.02 -17.26
N GLY A 493 18.64 -4.40 -18.46
CA GLY A 493 19.89 -5.12 -18.70
C GLY A 493 19.91 -6.60 -18.31
N LEU A 494 18.82 -7.13 -17.71
CA LEU A 494 18.67 -8.53 -17.32
C LEU A 494 17.53 -9.19 -18.07
N GLN A 495 17.62 -10.52 -18.25
CA GLN A 495 16.62 -11.34 -18.92
C GLN A 495 15.96 -12.29 -17.92
N GLY A 496 14.70 -12.68 -18.18
CA GLY A 496 14.00 -13.62 -17.33
C GLY A 496 13.69 -13.08 -15.92
N LEU A 497 13.74 -11.75 -15.69
CA LEU A 497 13.51 -11.13 -14.41
C LEU A 497 12.56 -9.92 -14.51
N ARG A 498 11.52 -9.91 -13.69
CA ARG A 498 10.62 -8.76 -13.52
C ARG A 498 10.49 -8.38 -12.07
N VAL A 499 10.11 -7.12 -11.84
CA VAL A 499 9.56 -6.66 -10.56
C VAL A 499 8.11 -6.24 -10.80
N ILE A 500 7.18 -6.80 -10.01
CA ILE A 500 5.75 -6.52 -10.13
C ILE A 500 5.15 -6.34 -8.74
N ASP A 501 5.23 -5.14 -8.19
CA ASP A 501 4.61 -4.69 -6.94
C ASP A 501 4.65 -3.16 -6.83
N ALA A 502 4.39 -2.60 -5.65
CA ALA A 502 4.37 -1.16 -5.44
C ALA A 502 5.73 -0.46 -5.68
N SER A 503 6.85 -1.21 -5.67
CA SER A 503 8.17 -0.64 -5.91
C SER A 503 8.34 -0.05 -7.30
N VAL A 504 7.57 -0.55 -8.29
CA VAL A 504 7.71 -0.12 -9.69
C VAL A 504 7.00 1.19 -10.01
N MET A 505 6.19 1.72 -9.12
CA MET A 505 5.55 3.02 -9.33
C MET A 505 6.61 4.07 -9.63
N PRO A 506 6.49 4.87 -10.71
CA PRO A 506 7.48 5.93 -11.00
C PRO A 506 7.33 7.13 -10.05
N ALA A 507 6.11 7.36 -9.56
CA ALA A 507 5.75 8.25 -8.46
C ALA A 507 4.63 7.59 -7.66
N VAL A 508 4.59 7.80 -6.33
CA VAL A 508 3.52 7.28 -5.50
C VAL A 508 2.18 7.90 -5.90
N THR A 509 1.12 7.10 -5.95
CA THR A 509 -0.24 7.59 -6.23
C THR A 509 -0.75 8.47 -5.09
N SER A 510 -1.67 9.36 -5.38
CA SER A 510 -2.22 10.36 -4.44
C SER A 510 -2.86 9.78 -3.17
N THR A 511 -3.04 8.46 -3.10
CA THR A 511 -3.78 7.79 -2.03
C THR A 511 -3.15 6.46 -1.61
N ASN A 512 -3.94 5.59 -0.98
CA ASN A 512 -3.54 4.26 -0.51
C ASN A 512 -3.00 3.39 -1.65
N THR A 513 -1.85 2.76 -1.46
CA THR A 513 -1.12 2.05 -2.52
C THR A 513 -1.59 0.62 -2.80
N ASN A 514 -2.55 0.07 -2.03
CA ASN A 514 -2.96 -1.33 -2.21
C ASN A 514 -3.76 -1.57 -3.51
N ALA A 515 -4.71 -0.69 -3.83
CA ALA A 515 -5.50 -0.81 -5.06
C ALA A 515 -4.62 -0.66 -6.32
N PRO A 516 -3.75 0.38 -6.43
CA PRO A 516 -2.77 0.47 -7.52
C PRO A 516 -1.83 -0.74 -7.61
N THR A 517 -1.37 -1.30 -6.49
CA THR A 517 -0.51 -2.49 -6.49
C THR A 517 -1.23 -3.71 -7.10
N ILE A 518 -2.50 -3.90 -6.78
CA ILE A 518 -3.32 -4.97 -7.37
C ILE A 518 -3.52 -4.73 -8.87
N MET A 519 -3.77 -3.49 -9.27
CA MET A 519 -3.89 -3.10 -10.69
C MET A 519 -2.58 -3.37 -11.46
N ILE A 520 -1.43 -2.97 -10.91
CA ILE A 520 -0.10 -3.26 -11.47
C ILE A 520 0.08 -4.76 -11.69
N ALA A 521 -0.33 -5.58 -10.73
CA ALA A 521 -0.20 -7.03 -10.82
C ALA A 521 -1.16 -7.66 -11.84
N GLU A 522 -2.40 -7.15 -11.97
CA GLU A 522 -3.34 -7.58 -13.03
C GLU A 522 -2.79 -7.27 -14.43
N LYS A 523 -2.25 -6.07 -14.61
CA LYS A 523 -1.61 -5.64 -15.85
C LYS A 523 -0.31 -6.40 -16.10
N GLY A 524 0.53 -6.56 -15.09
CA GLY A 524 1.78 -7.32 -15.16
C GLY A 524 1.55 -8.78 -15.53
N ALA A 525 0.54 -9.44 -14.97
CA ALA A 525 0.15 -10.80 -15.36
C ALA A 525 -0.24 -10.89 -16.85
N ALA A 526 -0.96 -9.89 -17.36
CA ALA A 526 -1.31 -9.82 -18.78
C ALA A 526 -0.05 -9.67 -19.66
N MET A 527 0.91 -8.83 -19.25
CA MET A 527 2.19 -8.64 -19.94
C MET A 527 3.04 -9.92 -19.97
N VAL A 528 3.12 -10.65 -18.84
CA VAL A 528 3.84 -11.95 -18.76
C VAL A 528 3.22 -12.96 -19.71
N ARG A 529 1.89 -13.10 -19.70
CA ARG A 529 1.16 -14.02 -20.60
C ARG A 529 1.33 -13.64 -22.08
N GLN A 530 1.36 -12.36 -22.40
CA GLN A 530 1.61 -11.88 -23.77
C GLN A 530 3.02 -12.23 -24.25
N ALA A 531 4.03 -12.02 -23.40
CA ALA A 531 5.42 -12.36 -23.72
C ALA A 531 5.61 -13.86 -23.97
N ALA A 532 5.00 -14.72 -23.15
CA ALA A 532 5.03 -16.18 -23.32
C ALA A 532 4.44 -16.63 -24.67
N ARG A 533 3.30 -16.05 -25.07
CA ARG A 533 2.66 -16.35 -26.37
C ARG A 533 3.55 -15.96 -27.55
N SER A 534 4.19 -14.78 -27.48
CA SER A 534 5.09 -14.31 -28.53
C SER A 534 6.32 -15.21 -28.69
N MET A 535 6.85 -15.77 -27.60
CA MET A 535 7.95 -16.74 -27.63
C MET A 535 7.51 -18.11 -28.14
N GLY A 536 6.30 -18.58 -27.81
CA GLY A 536 5.71 -19.83 -28.27
C GLY A 536 5.44 -19.83 -29.78
N THR A 537 4.94 -18.73 -30.32
CA THR A 537 4.74 -18.57 -31.78
C THR A 537 6.05 -18.49 -32.57
N ALA A 538 7.13 -18.00 -31.95
CA ALA A 538 8.47 -17.98 -32.56
C ALA A 538 9.17 -19.34 -32.55
N ARG A 539 8.72 -20.30 -31.71
CA ARG A 539 9.27 -21.66 -31.61
C ARG A 539 8.54 -22.70 -32.44
N SER A 540 7.52 -22.34 -33.22
CA SER A 540 6.89 -23.24 -34.19
C SER A 540 7.63 -23.10 -35.54
N PRO A 541 8.64 -23.93 -35.87
CA PRO A 541 9.21 -23.94 -37.21
C PRO A 541 8.21 -24.62 -38.13
N ALA A 542 8.08 -24.05 -39.29
CA ALA A 542 7.69 -24.83 -40.47
C ALA A 542 8.71 -25.96 -40.65
N GLU A 543 8.43 -27.15 -40.12
CA GLU A 543 9.02 -28.39 -40.55
C GLU A 543 7.90 -29.29 -41.02
N SER A 544 7.79 -29.35 -42.31
CA SER A 544 7.43 -30.60 -42.98
C SER A 544 8.02 -30.58 -44.37
N PRO A 545 8.65 -31.68 -44.80
CA PRO A 545 9.33 -31.81 -46.08
C PRO A 545 8.38 -31.85 -47.28
#